data_55d94cd90b6771561be197ce997c5ee7
#
_entry.id   55d94cd90b6771561be197ce997c5ee7
#
_cell.length_a   1.000
_cell.length_b   1.000
_cell.length_c   1.000
_cell.angle_alpha   90.00
_cell.angle_beta   90.00
_cell.angle_gamma   90.00
#
_symmetry.space_group_name_H-M   'P 1'
#
loop_
_entity.id
_entity.type
_entity.pdbx_description
1 polymer ?
#
loop_
_entity_poly.entity_id
_entity_poly.type
_entity_poly.pdbx_seq_one_letter_code
_entity_poly.pdbx_strand_id
1 'polypeptide(L)'
;MKPRVFVPFFIASLVLTLTWGTTLGMVNLARLTAGWGLGTLPTPSVWAHAYVQVFGFMALFIMGVAYHVLPRFVGTPPQPPTLIPWSFWLQLAGVVCIACGFFHREPFTRPLWIAGSTSLLIAAVLFSIVVLRTLSSGAAGREPFRRWVVAGAA
;
A
#
# COMPACT_ATOMS: atom_id res chain seq x y z
N MET A 1 25.69 -2.18 9.39
CA MET A 1 24.74 -1.36 8.62
C MET A 1 23.33 -1.62 9.16
N LYS A 2 22.61 -0.58 9.63
CA LYS A 2 21.21 -0.77 10.05
C LYS A 2 20.37 -1.21 8.84
N PRO A 3 19.51 -2.24 8.95
CA PRO A 3 18.70 -2.68 7.83
C PRO A 3 17.84 -1.50 7.34
N ARG A 4 17.88 -1.29 6.02
CA ARG A 4 17.06 -0.24 5.37
C ARG A 4 15.62 -0.74 5.26
N VAL A 5 14.88 -0.70 6.36
CA VAL A 5 13.52 -1.28 6.50
C VAL A 5 12.51 -0.77 5.47
N PHE A 6 12.75 0.41 4.89
CA PHE A 6 11.90 1.02 3.87
C PHE A 6 12.12 0.48 2.44
N VAL A 7 13.30 -0.12 2.17
CA VAL A 7 13.66 -0.57 0.81
C VAL A 7 12.68 -1.60 0.23
N PRO A 8 12.24 -2.63 0.97
CA PRO A 8 11.25 -3.58 0.46
C PRO A 8 9.96 -2.91 -0.01
N PHE A 9 9.49 -1.88 0.70
CA PHE A 9 8.29 -1.14 0.34
C PHE A 9 8.44 -0.43 -1.01
N PHE A 10 9.56 0.25 -1.26
CA PHE A 10 9.84 0.90 -2.53
C PHE A 10 9.98 -0.11 -3.68
N ILE A 11 10.71 -1.20 -3.46
CA ILE A 11 10.87 -2.22 -4.49
C ILE A 11 9.52 -2.83 -4.84
N ALA A 12 8.73 -3.26 -3.85
CA ALA A 12 7.43 -3.86 -4.07
C ALA A 12 6.45 -2.89 -4.75
N SER A 13 6.42 -1.62 -4.34
CA SER A 13 5.57 -0.61 -4.97
C SER A 13 5.92 -0.39 -6.44
N LEU A 14 7.21 -0.30 -6.78
CA LEU A 14 7.68 -0.16 -8.16
C LEU A 14 7.42 -1.42 -8.99
N VAL A 15 7.68 -2.60 -8.44
CA VAL A 15 7.39 -3.87 -9.12
C VAL A 15 5.91 -3.98 -9.44
N LEU A 16 5.03 -3.74 -8.48
CA LEU A 16 3.59 -3.84 -8.70
C LEU A 16 3.09 -2.83 -9.75
N THR A 17 3.55 -1.58 -9.69
CA THR A 17 3.10 -0.57 -10.67
C THR A 17 3.66 -0.83 -12.06
N LEU A 18 4.93 -1.20 -12.19
CA LEU A 18 5.56 -1.41 -13.50
C LEU A 18 5.09 -2.70 -14.19
N THR A 19 4.86 -3.76 -13.42
CA THR A 19 4.40 -5.04 -13.98
C THR A 19 2.89 -5.06 -14.14
N TRP A 20 2.16 -5.18 -13.06
CA TRP A 20 0.71 -5.39 -13.08
C TRP A 20 -0.06 -4.10 -13.36
N GLY A 21 0.25 -3.02 -12.62
CA GLY A 21 -0.45 -1.74 -12.75
C GLY A 21 -0.34 -1.16 -14.17
N THR A 22 0.87 -0.95 -14.65
CA THR A 22 1.12 -0.35 -15.99
C THR A 22 0.63 -1.26 -17.11
N THR A 23 0.86 -2.57 -17.01
CA THR A 23 0.41 -3.52 -18.04
C THR A 23 -1.11 -3.50 -18.21
N LEU A 24 -1.88 -3.55 -17.12
CA LEU A 24 -3.33 -3.45 -17.18
C LEU A 24 -3.78 -2.08 -17.70
N GLY A 25 -3.11 -1.00 -17.28
CA GLY A 25 -3.38 0.34 -17.80
C GLY A 25 -3.17 0.46 -19.30
N MET A 26 -2.05 -0.08 -19.81
CA MET A 26 -1.75 -0.10 -21.24
C MET A 26 -2.76 -0.93 -22.03
N VAL A 27 -3.14 -2.11 -21.54
CA VAL A 27 -4.16 -2.96 -22.18
C VAL A 27 -5.52 -2.24 -22.23
N ASN A 28 -5.92 -1.59 -21.14
CA ASN A 28 -7.16 -0.82 -21.10
C ASN A 28 -7.12 0.36 -22.08
N LEU A 29 -5.99 1.09 -22.13
CA LEU A 29 -5.81 2.21 -23.08
C LEU A 29 -5.84 1.74 -24.54
N ALA A 30 -5.14 0.65 -24.85
CA ALA A 30 -5.14 0.06 -26.20
C ALA A 30 -6.55 -0.33 -26.65
N ARG A 31 -7.38 -0.86 -25.76
CA ARG A 31 -8.79 -1.17 -26.07
C ARG A 31 -9.62 0.07 -26.35
N LEU A 32 -9.40 1.16 -25.60
CA LEU A 32 -10.07 2.44 -25.86
C LEU A 32 -9.68 3.02 -27.20
N THR A 33 -8.38 3.03 -27.54
CA THR A 33 -7.87 3.57 -28.81
C THR A 33 -8.26 2.73 -30.02
N ALA A 34 -8.48 1.42 -29.84
CA ALA A 34 -9.01 0.54 -30.89
C ALA A 34 -10.51 0.77 -31.19
N GLY A 35 -11.14 1.77 -30.61
CA GLY A 35 -12.55 2.10 -30.85
C GLY A 35 -13.55 1.21 -30.12
N TRP A 36 -13.11 0.45 -29.14
CA TRP A 36 -13.98 -0.45 -28.37
C TRP A 36 -14.87 0.29 -27.35
N GLY A 37 -14.62 1.59 -27.12
CA GLY A 37 -15.39 2.43 -26.18
C GLY A 37 -15.23 2.04 -24.71
N LEU A 38 -15.60 2.96 -23.81
CA LEU A 38 -15.50 2.71 -22.35
C LEU A 38 -16.37 1.54 -21.87
N GLY A 39 -17.54 1.33 -22.46
CA GLY A 39 -18.46 0.26 -22.08
C GLY A 39 -17.98 -1.14 -22.42
N THR A 40 -16.93 -1.28 -23.24
CA THR A 40 -16.36 -2.57 -23.64
C THR A 40 -15.14 -2.97 -22.82
N LEU A 41 -14.65 -2.10 -21.93
CA LEU A 41 -13.54 -2.44 -21.06
C LEU A 41 -13.97 -3.53 -20.06
N PRO A 42 -13.18 -4.59 -19.89
CA PRO A 42 -13.46 -5.58 -18.88
C PRO A 42 -13.38 -4.95 -17.50
N THR A 43 -14.51 -4.85 -16.82
CA THR A 43 -14.61 -4.29 -15.46
C THR A 43 -13.53 -4.83 -14.51
N PRO A 44 -13.23 -6.16 -14.47
CA PRO A 44 -12.15 -6.70 -13.65
C PRO A 44 -10.78 -6.08 -13.93
N SER A 45 -10.44 -5.85 -15.20
CA SER A 45 -9.16 -5.27 -15.60
C SER A 45 -9.03 -3.81 -15.15
N VAL A 46 -10.11 -3.03 -15.23
CA VAL A 46 -10.13 -1.63 -14.78
C VAL A 46 -9.98 -1.54 -13.26
N TRP A 47 -10.78 -2.33 -12.53
CA TRP A 47 -10.72 -2.34 -11.06
C TRP A 47 -9.39 -2.86 -10.53
N ALA A 48 -8.86 -3.96 -11.12
CA ALA A 48 -7.55 -4.48 -10.71
C ALA A 48 -6.43 -3.45 -10.97
N HIS A 49 -6.45 -2.76 -12.12
CA HIS A 49 -5.51 -1.67 -12.41
C HIS A 49 -5.59 -0.57 -11.34
N ALA A 50 -6.78 -0.03 -11.08
CA ALA A 50 -6.97 1.03 -10.10
C ALA A 50 -6.52 0.58 -8.70
N TYR A 51 -6.86 -0.65 -8.31
CA TYR A 51 -6.54 -1.19 -7.00
C TYR A 51 -5.03 -1.35 -6.79
N VAL A 52 -4.33 -1.92 -7.77
CA VAL A 52 -2.88 -2.08 -7.72
C VAL A 52 -2.17 -0.71 -7.70
N GLN A 53 -2.67 0.28 -8.42
CA GLN A 53 -2.08 1.63 -8.40
C GLN A 53 -2.28 2.33 -7.05
N VAL A 54 -3.46 2.24 -6.45
CA VAL A 54 -3.74 2.92 -5.18
C VAL A 54 -3.12 2.17 -4.00
N PHE A 55 -3.42 0.88 -3.85
CA PHE A 55 -3.01 0.12 -2.67
C PHE A 55 -1.66 -0.59 -2.85
N GLY A 56 -1.30 -0.97 -4.07
CA GLY A 56 -0.03 -1.61 -4.38
C GLY A 56 1.11 -0.60 -4.58
N PHE A 57 0.88 0.49 -5.31
CA PHE A 57 1.90 1.51 -5.53
C PHE A 57 1.85 2.60 -4.46
N MET A 58 0.79 3.42 -4.44
CA MET A 58 0.76 4.61 -3.59
C MET A 58 0.86 4.26 -2.10
N ALA A 59 0.07 3.30 -1.61
CA ALA A 59 0.07 2.99 -0.18
C ALA A 59 1.41 2.40 0.27
N LEU A 60 1.98 1.41 -0.45
CA LEU A 60 3.30 0.87 -0.12
C LEU A 60 4.39 1.94 -0.19
N PHE A 61 4.36 2.80 -1.21
CA PHE A 61 5.33 3.87 -1.35
C PHE A 61 5.25 4.86 -0.18
N ILE A 62 4.04 5.30 0.20
CA ILE A 62 3.80 6.19 1.34
C ILE A 62 4.27 5.55 2.65
N MET A 63 3.97 4.26 2.88
CA MET A 63 4.46 3.53 4.06
C MET A 63 5.99 3.51 4.10
N GLY A 64 6.65 3.23 2.97
CA GLY A 64 8.10 3.25 2.84
C GLY A 64 8.70 4.63 3.13
N VAL A 65 8.12 5.69 2.57
CA VAL A 65 8.52 7.08 2.83
C VAL A 65 8.37 7.41 4.32
N ALA A 66 7.23 7.09 4.92
CA ALA A 66 6.96 7.36 6.32
C ALA A 66 7.99 6.66 7.24
N TYR A 67 8.26 5.38 7.03
CA TYR A 67 9.26 4.64 7.80
C TYR A 67 10.69 5.14 7.61
N HIS A 68 10.97 5.84 6.52
CA HIS A 68 12.28 6.44 6.25
C HIS A 68 12.41 7.85 6.84
N VAL A 69 11.37 8.65 6.70
CA VAL A 69 11.40 10.11 6.95
C VAL A 69 11.06 10.44 8.39
N LEU A 70 9.98 9.85 8.95
CA LEU A 70 9.52 10.15 10.31
C LEU A 70 10.60 9.95 11.38
N PRO A 71 11.36 8.84 11.41
CA PRO A 71 12.41 8.64 12.39
C PRO A 71 13.49 9.72 12.35
N ARG A 72 13.75 10.29 11.18
CA ARG A 72 14.73 11.37 11.02
C ARG A 72 14.23 12.70 11.58
N PHE A 73 12.96 13.00 11.36
CA PHE A 73 12.35 14.22 11.90
C PHE A 73 12.21 14.21 13.42
N VAL A 74 11.91 13.04 13.99
CA VAL A 74 11.74 12.94 15.45
C VAL A 74 13.02 12.51 16.19
N GLY A 75 14.10 12.20 15.47
CA GLY A 75 15.39 11.81 16.06
C GLY A 75 15.38 10.43 16.74
N THR A 76 14.36 9.59 16.51
CA THR A 76 14.20 8.26 17.11
C THR A 76 13.96 7.20 16.06
N PRO A 77 14.45 5.95 16.25
CA PRO A 77 14.14 4.86 15.33
C PRO A 77 12.65 4.51 15.38
N PRO A 78 12.12 3.87 14.30
CA PRO A 78 10.72 3.46 14.26
C PRO A 78 10.35 2.53 15.42
N GLN A 79 9.18 2.76 16.05
CA GLN A 79 8.73 2.03 17.24
C GLN A 79 7.31 1.49 17.09
N PRO A 80 7.06 0.20 17.35
CA PRO A 80 8.04 -0.88 17.52
C PRO A 80 8.52 -1.42 16.15
N PRO A 81 9.82 -1.68 15.97
CA PRO A 81 10.38 -2.08 14.68
C PRO A 81 9.88 -3.45 14.19
N THR A 82 9.43 -4.29 15.10
CA THR A 82 8.92 -5.65 14.80
C THR A 82 7.63 -5.66 13.98
N LEU A 83 6.82 -4.59 14.04
CA LEU A 83 5.57 -4.50 13.28
C LEU A 83 5.78 -4.10 11.82
N ILE A 84 6.93 -3.52 11.46
CA ILE A 84 7.19 -3.04 10.10
C ILE A 84 7.16 -4.18 9.06
N PRO A 85 7.86 -5.32 9.25
CA PRO A 85 7.78 -6.40 8.28
C PRO A 85 6.36 -6.99 8.17
N TRP A 86 5.60 -7.06 9.27
CA TRP A 86 4.21 -7.52 9.22
C TRP A 86 3.32 -6.57 8.44
N SER A 87 3.44 -5.25 8.64
CA SER A 87 2.70 -4.27 7.84
C SER A 87 3.03 -4.38 6.35
N PHE A 88 4.29 -4.67 5.98
CA PHE A 88 4.70 -4.89 4.61
C PHE A 88 4.03 -6.11 3.99
N TRP A 89 4.19 -7.29 4.63
CA TRP A 89 3.68 -8.54 4.07
C TRP A 89 2.16 -8.58 3.99
N LEU A 90 1.48 -8.04 5.00
CA LEU A 90 0.02 -7.94 5.00
C LEU A 90 -0.48 -6.97 3.92
N GLN A 91 0.18 -5.83 3.73
CA GLN A 91 -0.16 -4.90 2.64
C GLN A 91 0.02 -5.58 1.28
N LEU A 92 1.16 -6.22 1.06
CA LEU A 92 1.45 -6.89 -0.21
C LEU A 92 0.47 -8.05 -0.48
N ALA A 93 0.26 -8.93 0.50
CA ALA A 93 -0.68 -10.04 0.38
C ALA A 93 -2.12 -9.55 0.12
N GLY A 94 -2.54 -8.50 0.83
CA GLY A 94 -3.87 -7.91 0.67
C GLY A 94 -4.10 -7.40 -0.75
N VAL A 95 -3.14 -6.66 -1.31
CA VAL A 95 -3.20 -6.16 -2.69
C VAL A 95 -3.30 -7.31 -3.69
N VAL A 96 -2.44 -8.32 -3.55
CA VAL A 96 -2.41 -9.49 -4.46
C VAL A 96 -3.71 -10.28 -4.38
N CYS A 97 -4.22 -10.57 -3.18
CA CYS A 97 -5.47 -11.31 -3.01
C CYS A 97 -6.65 -10.58 -3.67
N ILE A 98 -6.80 -9.28 -3.46
CA ILE A 98 -7.93 -8.53 -4.04
C ILE A 98 -7.76 -8.41 -5.55
N ALA A 99 -6.57 -8.09 -6.03
CA ALA A 99 -6.32 -7.97 -7.47
C ALA A 99 -6.56 -9.30 -8.20
N CYS A 100 -6.13 -10.44 -7.63
CA CYS A 100 -6.45 -11.77 -8.15
C CYS A 100 -7.96 -12.04 -8.10
N GLY A 101 -8.64 -11.64 -7.03
CA GLY A 101 -10.08 -11.83 -6.86
C GLY A 101 -10.92 -11.22 -7.97
N PHE A 102 -10.46 -10.14 -8.64
CA PHE A 102 -11.14 -9.56 -9.79
C PHE A 102 -11.17 -10.49 -11.03
N PHE A 103 -10.22 -11.41 -11.14
CA PHE A 103 -10.10 -12.34 -12.28
C PHE A 103 -10.63 -13.74 -11.99
N HIS A 104 -10.99 -14.04 -10.75
CA HIS A 104 -11.55 -15.33 -10.37
C HIS A 104 -13.09 -15.28 -10.34
N ARG A 105 -13.69 -16.48 -10.44
CA ARG A 105 -15.13 -16.69 -10.30
C ARG A 105 -15.44 -17.32 -8.96
N GLU A 106 -16.69 -17.23 -8.53
CA GLU A 106 -17.16 -17.96 -7.34
C GLU A 106 -16.86 -19.47 -7.47
N PRO A 107 -16.47 -20.15 -6.38
CA PRO A 107 -16.52 -19.68 -4.98
C PRO A 107 -15.25 -18.95 -4.49
N PHE A 108 -14.23 -18.74 -5.32
CA PHE A 108 -12.93 -18.21 -4.88
C PHE A 108 -12.88 -16.70 -4.71
N THR A 109 -13.73 -15.94 -5.39
CA THR A 109 -13.73 -14.48 -5.38
C THR A 109 -13.96 -13.92 -3.98
N ARG A 110 -15.00 -14.36 -3.29
CA ARG A 110 -15.33 -13.86 -1.94
C ARG A 110 -14.24 -14.13 -0.90
N PRO A 111 -13.70 -15.37 -0.75
CA PRO A 111 -12.59 -15.61 0.16
C PRO A 111 -11.38 -14.72 -0.11
N LEU A 112 -11.00 -14.50 -1.38
CA LEU A 112 -9.88 -13.64 -1.74
C LEU A 112 -10.13 -12.18 -1.33
N TRP A 113 -11.33 -11.66 -1.54
CA TRP A 113 -11.66 -10.29 -1.14
C TRP A 113 -11.72 -10.12 0.36
N ILE A 114 -12.31 -11.06 1.10
CA ILE A 114 -12.35 -11.03 2.56
C ILE A 114 -10.92 -11.09 3.14
N ALA A 115 -10.13 -12.06 2.72
CA ALA A 115 -8.76 -12.22 3.19
C ALA A 115 -7.91 -10.98 2.82
N GLY A 116 -8.04 -10.49 1.59
CA GLY A 116 -7.32 -9.32 1.13
C GLY A 116 -7.69 -8.05 1.91
N SER A 117 -8.98 -7.76 2.05
CA SER A 117 -9.46 -6.58 2.79
C SER A 117 -9.08 -6.62 4.26
N THR A 118 -9.19 -7.79 4.90
CA THR A 118 -8.74 -7.98 6.28
C THR A 118 -7.24 -7.74 6.42
N SER A 119 -6.44 -8.27 5.49
CA SER A 119 -4.98 -8.06 5.47
C SER A 119 -4.62 -6.58 5.34
N LEU A 120 -5.28 -5.85 4.43
CA LEU A 120 -5.05 -4.41 4.25
C LEU A 120 -5.44 -3.61 5.50
N LEU A 121 -6.57 -3.94 6.12
CA LEU A 121 -7.00 -3.28 7.35
C LEU A 121 -5.97 -3.49 8.47
N ILE A 122 -5.51 -4.72 8.67
CA ILE A 122 -4.49 -5.02 9.68
C ILE A 122 -3.19 -4.28 9.34
N ALA A 123 -2.75 -4.28 8.08
CA ALA A 123 -1.56 -3.56 7.64
C ALA A 123 -1.65 -2.06 7.96
N ALA A 124 -2.79 -1.42 7.69
CA ALA A 124 -3.03 -0.02 7.99
C ALA A 124 -2.99 0.26 9.50
N VAL A 125 -3.61 -0.60 10.31
CA VAL A 125 -3.56 -0.49 11.78
C VAL A 125 -2.13 -0.62 12.29
N LEU A 126 -1.36 -1.62 11.83
CA LEU A 126 0.04 -1.79 12.23
C LEU A 126 0.90 -0.58 11.81
N PHE A 127 0.70 -0.08 10.60
CA PHE A 127 1.37 1.13 10.13
C PHE A 127 1.07 2.33 11.03
N SER A 128 -0.21 2.57 11.34
CA SER A 128 -0.65 3.66 12.22
C SER A 128 -0.04 3.54 13.62
N ILE A 129 0.00 2.33 14.19
CA ILE A 129 0.64 2.08 15.50
C ILE A 129 2.12 2.47 15.45
N VAL A 130 2.87 2.04 14.43
CA VAL A 130 4.30 2.37 14.31
C VAL A 130 4.52 3.87 14.16
N VAL A 131 3.72 4.53 13.31
CA VAL A 131 3.79 5.98 13.10
C VAL A 131 3.51 6.73 14.40
N LEU A 132 2.40 6.44 15.07
CA LEU A 132 1.97 7.13 16.29
C LEU A 132 2.98 6.93 17.44
N ARG A 133 3.46 5.69 17.64
CA ARG A 133 4.46 5.39 18.68
C ARG A 133 5.81 6.03 18.36
N THR A 134 6.24 6.07 17.11
CA THR A 134 7.48 6.76 16.72
C THR A 134 7.38 8.25 17.01
N LEU A 135 6.26 8.88 16.68
CA LEU A 135 6.02 10.31 16.97
C LEU A 135 5.95 10.59 18.46
N SER A 136 5.38 9.69 19.27
CA SER A 136 5.28 9.87 20.72
C SER A 136 6.61 9.66 21.45
N SER A 137 7.51 8.85 20.87
CA SER A 137 8.82 8.53 21.47
C SER A 137 9.89 9.59 21.19
N GLY A 138 9.66 10.50 20.23
CA GLY A 138 10.63 11.53 19.85
C GLY A 138 10.71 12.67 20.84
N ALA A 139 11.91 13.18 21.07
CA ALA A 139 12.16 14.38 21.90
C ALA A 139 11.51 15.66 21.31
N ALA A 140 11.14 15.63 20.04
CA ALA A 140 10.50 16.71 19.28
C ALA A 140 9.00 16.90 19.61
N GLY A 141 8.60 16.68 20.85
CA GLY A 141 7.20 16.78 21.31
C GLY A 141 6.49 18.13 21.09
N ARG A 142 7.15 19.09 20.46
CA ARG A 142 6.64 20.46 20.23
C ARG A 142 6.61 20.88 18.75
N GLU A 143 6.97 20.03 17.82
CA GLU A 143 7.01 20.41 16.40
C GLU A 143 5.59 20.53 15.79
N PRO A 144 5.28 21.61 15.06
CA PRO A 144 3.95 21.84 14.48
C PRO A 144 3.47 20.70 13.55
N PHE A 145 4.39 20.06 12.80
CA PHE A 145 4.05 18.98 11.87
C PHE A 145 3.46 17.73 12.55
N ARG A 146 3.78 17.50 13.85
CA ARG A 146 3.25 16.36 14.61
C ARG A 146 1.73 16.30 14.61
N ARG A 147 1.08 17.48 14.76
CA ARG A 147 -0.39 17.58 14.75
C ARG A 147 -1.00 17.11 13.44
N TRP A 148 -0.38 17.47 12.32
CA TRP A 148 -0.83 17.06 10.98
C TRP A 148 -0.63 15.57 10.72
N VAL A 149 0.49 15.00 11.13
CA VAL A 149 0.74 13.56 10.98
C VAL A 149 -0.21 12.74 11.83
N VAL A 150 -0.47 13.17 13.09
CA VAL A 150 -1.42 12.48 13.98
C VAL A 150 -2.84 12.54 13.38
N ALA A 151 -3.27 13.70 12.88
CA ALA A 151 -4.59 13.84 12.27
C ALA A 151 -4.77 13.01 11.00
N GLY A 152 -3.69 12.77 10.24
CA GLY A 152 -3.76 11.93 9.04
C GLY A 152 -3.62 10.42 9.31
N ALA A 153 -3.26 10.01 10.54
CA ALA A 153 -3.10 8.62 10.95
C ALA A 153 -4.28 8.09 11.81
N ALA A 154 -5.20 8.98 12.20
CA ALA A 154 -6.41 8.67 12.94
C ALA A 154 -7.59 8.45 11.99
#